data_3bc49bfa74e4c7e8e763ea593300b1e2
#
_entry.id   3bc49bfa74e4c7e8e763ea593300b1e2
#
_cell.length_a   1.000
_cell.length_b   1.000
_cell.length_c   1.000
_cell.angle_alpha   90.00
_cell.angle_beta   90.00
_cell.angle_gamma   90.00
#
_symmetry.space_group_name_H-M   'P 1'
#
loop_
_entity.id
_entity.type
_entity.pdbx_description
1 polymer ?
#
loop_
_entity_poly.entity_id
_entity_poly.type
_entity_poly.pdbx_seq_one_letter_code
_entity_poly.pdbx_strand_id
1 'polypeptide(L)'
;MAVPSIKGTAFQSVAEDVHGLLARGRITRDWLEAHLATDDLQILDDKVLPGLWYPLDSYRRLTEVLLQVDGGGRSDYVVRRGARAAERLFAAGLYLQLERGEEIGAQKRQRGEGWTEREGNLVASLAGAIFNVSRWRFRVDPRDRGVHLIEVDDAGELPEVSRLAAQGFIEYTASRLSTSPVRVTSERSGRDRIVFTLRPEQTPPRR
;
A
#
# COMPACT_ATOMS: atom_id res chain seq x y z
N MET A 1 -10.75 23.29 0.14
CA MET A 1 -10.01 22.11 -0.31
C MET A 1 -10.47 20.92 0.54
N ALA A 2 -10.59 19.72 -0.03
CA ALA A 2 -10.94 18.54 0.77
C ALA A 2 -9.79 18.20 1.72
N VAL A 3 -10.12 17.72 2.92
CA VAL A 3 -9.10 17.27 3.88
C VAL A 3 -8.42 16.01 3.32
N PRO A 4 -7.07 15.97 3.30
CA PRO A 4 -6.33 14.78 2.89
C PRO A 4 -6.74 13.56 3.71
N SER A 5 -7.22 12.51 3.03
CA SER A 5 -7.86 11.38 3.70
C SER A 5 -7.50 10.05 3.05
N ILE A 6 -7.59 9.00 3.86
CA ILE A 6 -7.40 7.61 3.48
C ILE A 6 -8.66 6.79 3.78
N LYS A 7 -8.97 5.80 2.97
CA LYS A 7 -10.11 4.88 3.17
C LYS A 7 -9.99 4.07 4.45
N GLY A 8 -11.12 3.89 5.14
CA GLY A 8 -11.21 3.06 6.34
C GLY A 8 -10.73 1.62 6.14
N THR A 9 -10.85 1.06 4.94
CA THR A 9 -10.30 -0.27 4.62
C THR A 9 -8.78 -0.36 4.85
N ALA A 10 -8.03 0.70 4.58
CA ALA A 10 -6.59 0.75 4.85
C ALA A 10 -6.30 1.20 6.30
N PHE A 11 -7.11 2.12 6.83
CA PHE A 11 -6.96 2.65 8.19
C PHE A 11 -7.21 1.59 9.27
N GLN A 12 -8.23 0.73 9.08
CA GLN A 12 -8.65 -0.29 10.05
C GLN A 12 -7.48 -1.19 10.48
N SER A 13 -6.68 -1.65 9.53
CA SER A 13 -5.54 -2.52 9.85
C SER A 13 -4.48 -1.85 10.71
N VAL A 14 -4.34 -0.53 10.62
CA VAL A 14 -3.41 0.25 11.45
C VAL A 14 -3.97 0.39 12.86
N ALA A 15 -5.25 0.73 13.01
CA ALA A 15 -5.91 0.82 14.31
C ALA A 15 -5.90 -0.53 15.05
N GLU A 16 -6.23 -1.63 14.36
CA GLU A 16 -6.20 -3.00 14.92
C GLU A 16 -4.80 -3.38 15.42
N ASP A 17 -3.74 -3.04 14.68
CA ASP A 17 -2.38 -3.36 15.09
C ASP A 17 -1.92 -2.50 16.28
N VAL A 18 -2.35 -1.23 16.39
CA VAL A 18 -2.09 -0.38 17.57
C VAL A 18 -2.82 -0.96 18.80
N HIS A 19 -4.08 -1.38 18.67
CA HIS A 19 -4.78 -2.09 19.74
C HIS A 19 -4.08 -3.39 20.11
N GLY A 20 -3.52 -4.09 19.13
CA GLY A 20 -2.69 -5.26 19.37
C GLY A 20 -1.43 -4.95 20.20
N LEU A 21 -0.79 -3.79 20.04
CA LEU A 21 0.33 -3.36 20.87
C LEU A 21 -0.12 -3.09 22.32
N LEU A 22 -1.27 -2.41 22.50
CA LEU A 22 -1.87 -2.20 23.83
C LEU A 22 -2.18 -3.53 24.52
N ALA A 23 -2.87 -4.43 23.83
CA ALA A 23 -3.27 -5.73 24.38
C ALA A 23 -2.08 -6.61 24.80
N ARG A 24 -0.93 -6.47 24.12
CA ARG A 24 0.31 -7.16 24.45
C ARG A 24 1.20 -6.43 25.45
N GLY A 25 0.76 -5.28 25.97
CA GLY A 25 1.54 -4.46 26.90
C GLY A 25 2.82 -3.87 26.32
N ARG A 26 2.92 -3.76 24.98
CA ARG A 26 4.08 -3.15 24.30
C ARG A 26 4.07 -1.63 24.42
N ILE A 27 2.90 -1.04 24.57
CA ILE A 27 2.64 0.36 24.86
C ILE A 27 1.50 0.46 25.89
N THR A 28 1.39 1.60 26.58
CA THR A 28 0.28 1.91 27.49
C THR A 28 -0.62 2.98 26.90
N ARG A 29 -1.80 3.16 27.48
CA ARG A 29 -2.70 4.26 27.10
C ARG A 29 -2.03 5.62 27.34
N ASP A 30 -1.41 5.82 28.49
CA ASP A 30 -0.70 7.06 28.84
C ASP A 30 0.42 7.36 27.83
N TRP A 31 1.10 6.31 27.36
CA TRP A 31 2.11 6.46 26.32
C TRP A 31 1.49 6.97 25.02
N LEU A 32 0.34 6.44 24.59
CA LEU A 32 -0.36 6.91 23.39
C LEU A 32 -0.81 8.38 23.56
N GLU A 33 -1.36 8.74 24.72
CA GLU A 33 -1.80 10.11 25.04
C GLU A 33 -0.66 11.13 24.99
N ALA A 34 0.57 10.69 25.31
CA ALA A 34 1.76 11.53 25.20
C ALA A 34 2.30 11.68 23.76
N HIS A 35 1.90 10.80 22.82
CA HIS A 35 2.48 10.74 21.46
C HIS A 35 1.47 11.00 20.34
N LEU A 36 0.18 10.96 20.61
CA LEU A 36 -0.90 11.13 19.63
C LEU A 36 -1.76 12.34 19.95
N ALA A 37 -2.38 12.89 18.91
CA ALA A 37 -3.37 13.94 19.11
C ALA A 37 -4.69 13.37 19.67
N THR A 38 -5.49 14.21 20.32
CA THR A 38 -6.80 13.82 20.88
C THR A 38 -7.70 13.16 19.81
N ASP A 39 -7.72 13.70 18.59
CA ASP A 39 -8.52 13.17 17.49
C ASP A 39 -8.06 11.75 17.08
N ASP A 40 -6.75 11.46 17.15
CA ASP A 40 -6.23 10.12 16.86
C ASP A 40 -6.68 9.10 17.90
N LEU A 41 -6.69 9.51 19.16
CA LEU A 41 -7.15 8.68 20.28
C LEU A 41 -8.65 8.40 20.17
N GLN A 42 -9.44 9.40 19.77
CA GLN A 42 -10.86 9.23 19.52
C GLN A 42 -11.12 8.24 18.39
N ILE A 43 -10.37 8.35 17.28
CA ILE A 43 -10.48 7.38 16.18
C ILE A 43 -10.11 5.96 16.62
N LEU A 44 -9.14 5.80 17.52
CA LEU A 44 -8.79 4.49 18.09
C LEU A 44 -9.89 3.97 19.02
N ASP A 45 -10.52 4.83 19.82
CA ASP A 45 -11.58 4.42 20.73
C ASP A 45 -12.88 4.08 19.99
N ASP A 46 -13.07 4.66 18.80
CA ASP A 46 -14.22 4.40 17.94
C ASP A 46 -13.95 3.19 17.01
N LYS A 47 -15.04 2.60 16.51
CA LYS A 47 -14.93 1.56 15.50
C LYS A 47 -14.61 2.16 14.13
N VAL A 48 -13.44 1.82 13.57
CA VAL A 48 -13.08 2.20 12.20
C VAL A 48 -14.00 1.48 11.18
N LEU A 49 -14.71 2.26 10.38
CA LEU A 49 -15.64 1.75 9.36
C LEU A 49 -14.96 1.74 7.98
N PRO A 50 -14.93 0.60 7.27
CA PRO A 50 -14.22 0.47 5.97
C PRO A 50 -14.65 1.47 4.90
N GLY A 51 -15.93 1.85 4.89
CA GLY A 51 -16.52 2.75 3.89
C GLY A 51 -16.23 4.24 4.09
N LEU A 52 -15.77 4.64 5.26
CA LEU A 52 -15.53 6.04 5.61
C LEU A 52 -14.12 6.49 5.22
N TRP A 53 -13.93 7.82 5.23
CA TRP A 53 -12.65 8.47 5.03
C TRP A 53 -12.11 9.00 6.35
N TYR A 54 -10.82 8.79 6.61
CA TYR A 54 -10.12 9.18 7.83
C TYR A 54 -8.95 10.12 7.49
N PRO A 55 -8.60 11.07 8.39
CA PRO A 55 -7.50 11.98 8.15
C PRO A 55 -6.19 11.24 7.86
N LEU A 56 -5.51 11.65 6.80
CA LEU A 56 -4.25 11.04 6.38
C LEU A 56 -3.14 11.27 7.41
N ASP A 57 -3.19 12.40 8.14
CA ASP A 57 -2.28 12.69 9.23
C ASP A 57 -2.45 11.74 10.43
N SER A 58 -3.67 11.36 10.78
CA SER A 58 -3.92 10.34 11.81
C SER A 58 -3.36 8.99 11.38
N TYR A 59 -3.57 8.60 10.12
CA TYR A 59 -2.96 7.40 9.56
C TYR A 59 -1.44 7.42 9.66
N ARG A 60 -0.82 8.56 9.33
CA ARG A 60 0.63 8.77 9.44
C ARG A 60 1.12 8.54 10.86
N ARG A 61 0.55 9.25 11.85
CA ARG A 61 0.97 9.16 13.26
C ARG A 61 0.82 7.75 13.81
N LEU A 62 -0.30 7.09 13.57
CA LEU A 62 -0.52 5.71 14.01
C LEU A 62 0.45 4.72 13.35
N THR A 63 0.75 4.91 12.05
CA THR A 63 1.73 4.09 11.35
C THR A 63 3.14 4.33 11.87
N GLU A 64 3.48 5.56 12.24
CA GLU A 64 4.77 5.90 12.87
C GLU A 64 4.91 5.25 14.27
N VAL A 65 3.85 5.19 15.07
CA VAL A 65 3.83 4.41 16.32
C VAL A 65 4.19 2.94 16.05
N LEU A 66 3.54 2.32 15.09
CA LEU A 66 3.83 0.93 14.72
C LEU A 66 5.26 0.76 14.19
N LEU A 67 5.73 1.71 13.38
CA LEU A 67 7.10 1.71 12.86
C LEU A 67 8.13 1.76 13.97
N GLN A 68 7.93 2.59 14.98
CA GLN A 68 8.86 2.74 16.10
C GLN A 68 8.81 1.54 17.03
N VAL A 69 7.62 1.14 17.50
CA VAL A 69 7.45 0.17 18.58
C VAL A 69 7.63 -1.27 18.08
N ASP A 70 7.06 -1.60 16.93
CA ASP A 70 7.05 -2.97 16.37
C ASP A 70 8.08 -3.14 15.26
N GLY A 71 8.27 -2.10 14.45
CA GLY A 71 9.20 -2.08 13.33
C GLY A 71 10.64 -1.74 13.70
N GLY A 72 10.91 -1.24 14.91
CA GLY A 72 12.24 -0.78 15.32
C GLY A 72 12.80 0.33 14.43
N GLY A 73 11.94 1.19 13.91
CA GLY A 73 12.30 2.31 13.02
C GLY A 73 12.65 1.90 11.58
N ARG A 74 12.54 0.63 11.21
CA ARG A 74 12.95 0.14 9.88
C ARG A 74 11.86 0.30 8.84
N SER A 75 12.15 1.00 7.75
CA SER A 75 11.20 1.28 6.66
C SER A 75 10.65 0.02 5.98
N ASP A 76 11.43 -1.09 5.92
CA ASP A 76 10.99 -2.36 5.38
C ASP A 76 9.79 -2.97 6.15
N TYR A 77 9.62 -2.60 7.42
CA TYR A 77 8.45 -2.97 8.20
C TYR A 77 7.17 -2.41 7.59
N VAL A 78 7.18 -1.12 7.17
CA VAL A 78 6.01 -0.47 6.56
C VAL A 78 5.71 -1.07 5.19
N VAL A 79 6.75 -1.39 4.40
CA VAL A 79 6.58 -2.10 3.12
C VAL A 79 5.90 -3.46 3.34
N ARG A 80 6.39 -4.28 4.29
CA ARG A 80 5.75 -5.56 4.61
C ARG A 80 4.31 -5.41 5.12
N ARG A 81 4.00 -4.33 5.83
CA ARG A 81 2.61 -4.04 6.24
C ARG A 81 1.72 -3.79 5.04
N GLY A 82 2.19 -3.01 4.07
CA GLY A 82 1.47 -2.77 2.83
C GLY A 82 1.18 -4.07 2.06
N ALA A 83 2.17 -4.96 1.95
CA ALA A 83 1.99 -6.27 1.34
C ALA A 83 0.93 -7.12 2.09
N ARG A 84 0.98 -7.16 3.43
CA ARG A 84 -0.04 -7.86 4.24
C ARG A 84 -1.44 -7.26 4.10
N ALA A 85 -1.54 -5.94 3.94
CA ALA A 85 -2.82 -5.29 3.68
C ALA A 85 -3.42 -5.74 2.34
N ALA A 86 -2.60 -5.79 1.28
CA ALA A 86 -3.02 -6.34 -0.01
C ALA A 86 -3.47 -7.80 0.12
N GLU A 87 -2.68 -8.65 0.78
CA GLU A 87 -3.01 -10.06 1.01
C GLU A 87 -4.36 -10.25 1.70
N ARG A 88 -4.66 -9.47 2.75
CA ARG A 88 -5.96 -9.51 3.45
C ARG A 88 -7.11 -9.12 2.54
N LEU A 89 -6.93 -8.12 1.68
CA LEU A 89 -7.95 -7.69 0.73
C LEU A 89 -8.25 -8.75 -0.33
N PHE A 90 -7.23 -9.44 -0.81
CA PHE A 90 -7.38 -10.59 -1.71
C PHE A 90 -8.11 -11.74 -1.01
N ALA A 91 -7.69 -12.11 0.19
CA ALA A 91 -8.31 -13.18 0.98
C ALA A 91 -9.78 -12.91 1.34
N ALA A 92 -10.14 -11.63 1.48
CA ALA A 92 -11.52 -11.21 1.77
C ALA A 92 -12.43 -11.17 0.52
N GLY A 93 -11.91 -11.45 -0.69
CA GLY A 93 -12.66 -11.37 -1.95
C GLY A 93 -13.20 -9.97 -2.26
N LEU A 94 -12.68 -8.93 -1.61
CA LEU A 94 -13.19 -7.56 -1.75
C LEU A 94 -12.95 -6.96 -3.12
N TYR A 95 -12.13 -7.60 -3.95
CA TYR A 95 -11.84 -7.20 -5.32
C TYR A 95 -12.10 -8.36 -6.28
N LEU A 96 -13.36 -8.67 -6.59
CA LEU A 96 -13.76 -9.65 -7.61
C LEU A 96 -13.06 -9.44 -8.97
N GLN A 97 -12.67 -8.19 -9.27
CA GLN A 97 -11.87 -7.86 -10.45
C GLN A 97 -10.45 -8.43 -10.38
N LEU A 98 -9.90 -8.64 -9.16
CA LEU A 98 -8.59 -9.25 -8.94
C LEU A 98 -8.66 -10.77 -9.02
N GLU A 99 -9.73 -11.41 -8.54
CA GLU A 99 -9.93 -12.86 -8.69
C GLU A 99 -9.96 -13.26 -10.17
N ARG A 100 -10.68 -12.50 -11.00
CA ARG A 100 -10.62 -12.66 -12.45
C ARG A 100 -9.24 -12.39 -13.03
N GLY A 101 -8.49 -11.45 -12.45
CA GLY A 101 -7.10 -11.17 -12.80
C GLY A 101 -6.15 -12.32 -12.42
N GLU A 102 -6.39 -13.01 -11.30
CA GLU A 102 -5.61 -14.20 -10.90
C GLU A 102 -5.82 -15.38 -11.84
N GLU A 103 -7.06 -15.66 -12.25
CA GLU A 103 -7.36 -16.70 -13.25
C GLU A 103 -6.69 -16.39 -14.60
N ILE A 104 -6.78 -15.13 -15.05
CA ILE A 104 -6.10 -14.67 -16.26
C ILE A 104 -4.59 -14.73 -16.09
N GLY A 105 -4.04 -14.36 -14.94
CA GLY A 105 -2.62 -14.45 -14.61
C GLY A 105 -2.13 -15.91 -14.58
N ALA A 106 -2.93 -16.83 -14.07
CA ALA A 106 -2.62 -18.26 -14.10
C ALA A 106 -2.58 -18.82 -15.53
N GLN A 107 -3.54 -18.44 -16.38
CA GLN A 107 -3.55 -18.83 -17.80
C GLN A 107 -2.38 -18.20 -18.58
N LYS A 108 -2.01 -16.94 -18.27
CA LYS A 108 -0.87 -16.27 -18.87
C LYS A 108 0.47 -16.89 -18.46
N ARG A 109 0.60 -17.31 -17.20
CA ARG A 109 1.79 -18.07 -16.74
C ARG A 109 2.03 -19.30 -17.61
N GLN A 110 0.98 -19.99 -18.04
CA GLN A 110 1.08 -21.13 -18.94
C GLN A 110 1.51 -20.74 -20.37
N ARG A 111 1.24 -19.48 -20.79
CA ARG A 111 1.53 -18.96 -22.13
C ARG A 111 2.81 -18.13 -22.20
N GLY A 112 3.47 -17.84 -21.08
CA GLY A 112 4.65 -16.97 -21.02
C GLY A 112 4.38 -15.51 -21.36
N GLU A 113 3.14 -15.06 -21.25
CA GLU A 113 2.74 -13.68 -21.58
C GLU A 113 3.11 -12.74 -20.42
N GLY A 114 3.77 -11.63 -20.73
CA GLY A 114 4.14 -10.58 -19.77
C GLY A 114 2.97 -9.74 -19.29
N TRP A 115 3.27 -8.74 -18.45
CA TRP A 115 2.34 -7.74 -17.96
C TRP A 115 1.70 -6.94 -19.09
N THR A 116 0.39 -6.70 -18.98
CA THR A 116 -0.33 -5.84 -19.90
C THR A 116 -0.61 -4.48 -19.25
N GLU A 117 -0.82 -3.47 -20.09
CA GLU A 117 -1.24 -2.14 -19.65
C GLU A 117 -2.55 -2.18 -18.82
N ARG A 118 -3.46 -3.11 -19.13
CA ARG A 118 -4.70 -3.29 -18.37
C ARG A 118 -4.44 -3.70 -16.92
N GLU A 119 -3.50 -4.63 -16.69
CA GLU A 119 -3.15 -5.08 -15.34
C GLU A 119 -2.43 -3.99 -14.56
N GLY A 120 -1.53 -3.27 -15.22
CA GLY A 120 -0.85 -2.12 -14.63
C GLY A 120 -1.81 -1.00 -14.22
N ASN A 121 -2.77 -0.66 -15.07
CA ASN A 121 -3.81 0.32 -14.76
C ASN A 121 -4.71 -0.16 -13.61
N LEU A 122 -5.01 -1.46 -13.54
CA LEU A 122 -5.78 -2.02 -12.41
C LEU A 122 -5.03 -1.84 -11.09
N VAL A 123 -3.74 -2.18 -11.03
CA VAL A 123 -2.92 -2.00 -9.82
C VAL A 123 -2.84 -0.53 -9.40
N ALA A 124 -2.59 0.37 -10.36
CA ALA A 124 -2.55 1.81 -10.09
C ALA A 124 -3.90 2.34 -9.58
N SER A 125 -5.00 1.89 -10.17
CA SER A 125 -6.36 2.27 -9.75
C SER A 125 -6.68 1.78 -8.33
N LEU A 126 -6.33 0.54 -8.00
CA LEU A 126 -6.55 -0.02 -6.66
C LEU A 126 -5.73 0.70 -5.59
N ALA A 127 -4.44 0.94 -5.86
CA ALA A 127 -3.59 1.69 -4.96
C ALA A 127 -4.07 3.14 -4.79
N GLY A 128 -4.52 3.77 -5.88
CA GLY A 128 -5.01 5.15 -5.85
C GLY A 128 -6.37 5.30 -5.17
N ALA A 129 -7.23 4.29 -5.24
CA ALA A 129 -8.60 4.36 -4.70
C ALA A 129 -8.67 4.50 -3.17
N ILE A 130 -7.57 4.26 -2.46
CA ILE A 130 -7.50 4.42 -1.00
C ILE A 130 -7.17 5.85 -0.54
N PHE A 131 -6.77 6.75 -1.45
CA PHE A 131 -6.43 8.14 -1.17
C PHE A 131 -7.35 9.10 -1.92
N ASN A 132 -7.70 10.25 -1.32
CA ASN A 132 -8.54 11.26 -1.95
C ASN A 132 -7.76 12.46 -2.54
N VAL A 133 -6.43 12.46 -2.46
CA VAL A 133 -5.59 13.64 -2.74
C VAL A 133 -4.55 13.45 -3.83
N SER A 134 -4.54 12.32 -4.53
CA SER A 134 -3.49 12.02 -5.49
C SER A 134 -4.04 11.34 -6.74
N ARG A 135 -3.34 11.48 -7.85
CA ARG A 135 -3.69 10.89 -9.14
C ARG A 135 -2.65 9.85 -9.53
N TRP A 136 -3.09 8.64 -9.74
CA TRP A 136 -2.27 7.47 -10.00
C TRP A 136 -2.38 7.04 -11.46
N ARG A 137 -1.24 6.86 -12.12
CA ARG A 137 -1.17 6.47 -13.54
C ARG A 137 -0.12 5.40 -13.75
N PHE A 138 -0.48 4.39 -14.50
CA PHE A 138 0.46 3.37 -14.98
C PHE A 138 1.09 3.78 -16.29
N ARG A 139 2.38 3.47 -16.47
CA ARG A 139 3.12 3.63 -17.73
C ARG A 139 4.13 2.52 -17.92
N VAL A 140 4.45 2.25 -19.19
CA VAL A 140 5.64 1.46 -19.55
C VAL A 140 6.82 2.43 -19.65
N ASP A 141 7.98 2.05 -19.12
CA ASP A 141 9.19 2.87 -19.25
C ASP A 141 9.58 2.95 -20.75
N PRO A 142 9.69 4.16 -21.34
CA PRO A 142 10.04 4.30 -22.73
C PRO A 142 11.46 3.81 -23.07
N ARG A 143 12.34 3.68 -22.07
CA ARG A 143 13.73 3.24 -22.23
C ARG A 143 13.90 1.75 -22.06
N ASP A 144 13.01 1.11 -21.29
CA ASP A 144 13.05 -0.33 -21.01
C ASP A 144 11.62 -0.88 -20.92
N ARG A 145 11.17 -1.57 -21.96
CA ARG A 145 9.81 -2.15 -22.00
C ARG A 145 9.55 -3.24 -20.96
N GLY A 146 10.58 -3.77 -20.34
CA GLY A 146 10.47 -4.70 -19.21
C GLY A 146 10.23 -4.01 -17.87
N VAL A 147 10.38 -2.68 -17.80
CA VAL A 147 10.16 -1.86 -16.61
C VAL A 147 8.84 -1.13 -16.73
N HIS A 148 8.07 -1.16 -15.65
CA HIS A 148 6.80 -0.47 -15.57
C HIS A 148 6.84 0.57 -14.46
N LEU A 149 6.10 1.65 -14.63
CA LEU A 149 6.05 2.78 -13.72
C LEU A 149 4.61 3.02 -13.26
N ILE A 150 4.44 3.27 -11.97
CA ILE A 150 3.23 3.90 -11.44
C ILE A 150 3.63 5.29 -10.94
N GLU A 151 3.15 6.30 -11.61
CA GLU A 151 3.38 7.70 -11.29
C GLU A 151 2.22 8.25 -10.47
N VAL A 152 2.55 8.95 -9.39
CA VAL A 152 1.58 9.59 -8.52
C VAL A 152 1.83 11.08 -8.54
N ASP A 153 0.90 11.82 -9.11
CA ASP A 153 0.90 13.28 -9.09
C ASP A 153 0.02 13.79 -7.95
N ASP A 154 0.17 15.08 -7.61
CA ASP A 154 -0.48 15.73 -6.46
C ASP A 154 -0.18 14.99 -5.13
N ALA A 155 1.03 14.48 -5.01
CA ALA A 155 1.48 13.63 -3.90
C ALA A 155 2.05 14.44 -2.71
N GLY A 156 1.94 15.77 -2.71
CA GLY A 156 2.51 16.63 -1.68
C GLY A 156 2.02 16.31 -0.27
N GLU A 157 0.77 15.91 -0.15
CA GLU A 157 0.13 15.56 1.11
C GLU A 157 0.28 14.07 1.49
N LEU A 158 0.86 13.22 0.61
CA LEU A 158 1.07 11.82 0.92
C LEU A 158 2.31 11.65 1.83
N PRO A 159 2.15 11.16 3.08
CA PRO A 159 3.26 10.93 3.98
C PRO A 159 4.20 9.82 3.46
N GLU A 160 5.44 9.83 3.95
CA GLU A 160 6.44 8.83 3.59
C GLU A 160 6.02 7.40 3.96
N VAL A 161 5.37 7.23 5.11
CA VAL A 161 4.81 5.93 5.51
C VAL A 161 3.72 5.43 4.56
N SER A 162 2.94 6.34 3.95
CA SER A 162 1.95 5.98 2.93
C SER A 162 2.62 5.52 1.63
N ARG A 163 3.72 6.19 1.20
CA ARG A 163 4.52 5.77 0.05
C ARG A 163 5.08 4.36 0.25
N LEU A 164 5.67 4.11 1.42
CA LEU A 164 6.23 2.79 1.75
C LEU A 164 5.17 1.69 1.85
N ALA A 165 4.01 1.99 2.45
CA ALA A 165 2.89 1.05 2.51
C ALA A 165 2.35 0.75 1.10
N ALA A 166 2.19 1.79 0.26
CA ALA A 166 1.78 1.62 -1.13
C ALA A 166 2.79 0.79 -1.94
N GLN A 167 4.10 0.95 -1.70
CA GLN A 167 5.13 0.12 -2.35
C GLN A 167 4.88 -1.37 -2.09
N GLY A 168 4.68 -1.77 -0.83
CA GLY A 168 4.44 -3.17 -0.50
C GLY A 168 3.09 -3.68 -1.04
N PHE A 169 2.06 -2.84 -1.01
CA PHE A 169 0.75 -3.16 -1.60
C PHE A 169 0.87 -3.42 -3.11
N ILE A 170 1.56 -2.55 -3.84
CA ILE A 170 1.79 -2.67 -5.28
C ILE A 170 2.62 -3.92 -5.58
N GLU A 171 3.71 -4.15 -4.82
CA GLU A 171 4.60 -5.31 -5.00
C GLU A 171 3.84 -6.62 -4.87
N TYR A 172 3.04 -6.78 -3.82
CA TYR A 172 2.21 -7.96 -3.61
C TYR A 172 1.19 -8.13 -4.73
N THR A 173 0.40 -7.09 -5.02
CA THR A 173 -0.65 -7.12 -6.04
C THR A 173 -0.09 -7.40 -7.42
N ALA A 174 1.01 -6.73 -7.77
CA ALA A 174 1.70 -6.92 -9.03
C ALA A 174 2.22 -8.36 -9.20
N SER A 175 2.84 -8.90 -8.15
CA SER A 175 3.35 -10.28 -8.16
C SER A 175 2.23 -11.32 -8.30
N ARG A 176 1.05 -11.06 -7.73
CA ARG A 176 -0.12 -11.96 -7.87
C ARG A 176 -0.70 -11.96 -9.28
N LEU A 177 -0.67 -10.82 -9.96
CA LEU A 177 -1.19 -10.67 -11.32
C LEU A 177 -0.15 -11.01 -12.40
N SER A 178 1.13 -11.07 -12.07
CA SER A 178 2.23 -11.34 -12.98
C SER A 178 2.53 -12.83 -13.13
N THR A 179 3.27 -13.17 -14.19
CA THR A 179 3.82 -14.52 -14.42
C THR A 179 5.05 -14.83 -13.56
N SER A 180 5.72 -13.79 -13.04
CA SER A 180 6.89 -13.87 -12.17
C SER A 180 6.75 -12.87 -11.03
N PRO A 181 7.46 -13.07 -9.89
CA PRO A 181 7.51 -12.06 -8.84
C PRO A 181 7.94 -10.71 -9.41
N VAL A 182 7.37 -9.65 -8.87
CA VAL A 182 7.67 -8.26 -9.27
C VAL A 182 8.29 -7.55 -8.09
N ARG A 183 9.49 -7.02 -8.28
CA ARG A 183 10.13 -6.15 -7.31
C ARG A 183 9.69 -4.71 -7.54
N VAL A 184 9.32 -4.02 -6.48
CA VAL A 184 8.92 -2.62 -6.53
C VAL A 184 9.86 -1.76 -5.69
N THR A 185 10.36 -0.71 -6.29
CA THR A 185 11.05 0.39 -5.58
C THR A 185 10.24 1.65 -5.73
N SER A 186 10.36 2.58 -4.79
CA SER A 186 9.67 3.85 -4.88
C SER A 186 10.54 5.00 -4.44
N GLU A 187 10.38 6.14 -5.11
CA GLU A 187 11.07 7.37 -4.79
C GLU A 187 10.13 8.56 -4.88
N ARG A 188 10.41 9.58 -4.09
CA ARG A 188 9.76 10.89 -4.21
C ARG A 188 10.60 11.77 -5.13
N SER A 189 10.08 11.98 -6.34
CA SER A 189 10.70 12.82 -7.37
C SER A 189 10.18 14.25 -7.27
N GLY A 190 10.65 15.01 -6.26
CA GLY A 190 10.15 16.33 -5.94
C GLY A 190 8.99 16.33 -4.92
N ARG A 191 8.43 17.52 -4.64
CA ARG A 191 7.40 17.69 -3.60
C ARG A 191 6.11 16.92 -3.91
N ASP A 192 5.63 17.03 -5.14
CA ASP A 192 4.28 16.63 -5.52
C ASP A 192 4.24 15.36 -6.38
N ARG A 193 5.37 14.65 -6.51
CA ARG A 193 5.45 13.45 -7.34
C ARG A 193 6.14 12.29 -6.65
N ILE A 194 5.52 11.11 -6.74
CA ILE A 194 6.10 9.82 -6.34
C ILE A 194 6.13 8.92 -7.58
N VAL A 195 7.18 8.14 -7.72
CA VAL A 195 7.32 7.14 -8.78
C VAL A 195 7.59 5.79 -8.15
N PHE A 196 6.78 4.80 -8.50
CA PHE A 196 7.01 3.38 -8.21
C PHE A 196 7.54 2.73 -9.47
N THR A 197 8.69 2.06 -9.38
CA THR A 197 9.31 1.31 -10.46
C THR A 197 9.09 -0.17 -10.22
N LEU A 198 8.45 -0.85 -11.17
CA LEU A 198 8.10 -2.26 -11.11
C LEU A 198 9.01 -3.03 -12.07
N ARG A 199 9.74 -4.02 -11.56
CA ARG A 199 10.63 -4.88 -12.35
C ARG A 199 10.27 -6.34 -12.09
N PRO A 200 9.95 -7.13 -13.13
CA PRO A 200 9.85 -8.57 -13.00
C PRO A 200 11.18 -9.15 -12.51
N GLU A 201 11.14 -10.03 -11.52
CA GLU A 201 12.34 -10.77 -11.14
C GLU A 201 12.67 -11.79 -12.23
N GLN A 202 13.89 -11.73 -12.74
CA GLN A 202 14.37 -12.70 -13.73
C GLN A 202 14.48 -14.06 -13.03
N THR A 203 13.65 -15.02 -13.43
CA THR A 203 13.83 -16.39 -13.01
C THR A 203 15.13 -16.88 -13.66
N PRO A 204 16.13 -17.34 -12.89
CA PRO A 204 17.34 -17.90 -13.49
C PRO A 204 16.97 -19.06 -14.41
N PRO A 205 17.63 -19.20 -15.56
CA PRO A 205 17.36 -20.30 -16.48
C PRO A 205 17.49 -21.62 -15.72
N ARG A 206 16.45 -22.48 -15.78
CA ARG A 206 16.53 -23.85 -15.25
C ARG A 206 17.69 -24.54 -15.98
N ARG A 207 18.73 -24.89 -15.23
CA ARG A 207 19.83 -25.77 -15.71
C ARG A 207 19.31 -27.19 -15.89
#